data_2e267efa3dcbb1bbfea78413c7a5c8fe
#
_entry.id   2e267efa3dcbb1bbfea78413c7a5c8fe
#
_cell.length_a   1.000
_cell.length_b   1.000
_cell.length_c   1.000
_cell.angle_alpha   90.00
_cell.angle_beta   90.00
_cell.angle_gamma   90.00
#
_symmetry.space_group_name_H-M   'P 1'
#
loop_
_entity.id
_entity.type
_entity.pdbx_description
1 polymer ?
#
loop_
_entity_poly.entity_id
_entity_poly.type
_entity_poly.pdbx_seq_one_letter_code
_entity_poly.pdbx_strand_id
1 'polypeptide(L)'
;MTDRPNILWYCTDQQRFDTIGALGNPHVRTPGLDDLVRSGTAFTHTYCQSPICTPSRASFMSGLYPSRVHNTRNGNESFPEWPPVITKLIADAGYDCGMIGKFHLQSAGKRTEPRIEDGFRYWKFSHAPRDDWKEGHDYADWVRERGGDLNRLRESEDRVPTELHQTTWASERAIEFIRQTGKKPWLLNLNVYDPHPPFIPPKSYADQFDPSEMPGPHFEKSDLEAQAKLADCDFQDEVRSPEEHDAKGAQARYYAMIAQIDDQFGRILQTLDETGQRDNTVIVFTSDHGESLGDHGLMYKGCRFYEGLVRVPLIFSWPRRFLKNQQSDALVEMMDLSATLLELSGVPLPDYFQGKSLLPILTGQSDASEHRNFVRSEYFDALDPHFTGGSGTYATMHRTQTHKLCVYHGKGVGELFDLANDPWEHRNLWDDPIHSKIKNQLIAESFDAHVLLTTDVGSKRIAPM
;
A
#
# COMPACT_ATOMS: atom_id res chain seq x y z
N MET A 1 -18.35 17.96 22.98
CA MET A 1 -17.02 17.34 22.81
C MET A 1 -17.09 16.57 21.50
N THR A 2 -16.29 16.92 20.51
CA THR A 2 -16.18 16.14 19.29
C THR A 2 -15.70 14.75 19.69
N ASP A 3 -16.47 13.71 19.35
CA ASP A 3 -16.20 12.32 19.66
C ASP A 3 -14.95 11.89 18.83
N ARG A 4 -13.77 12.00 19.43
CA ARG A 4 -12.50 11.66 18.78
C ARG A 4 -12.30 10.16 18.91
N PRO A 5 -12.41 9.37 17.83
CA PRO A 5 -12.26 7.93 17.89
C PRO A 5 -10.80 7.53 18.08
N ASN A 6 -10.57 6.33 18.57
CA ASN A 6 -9.31 5.64 18.36
C ASN A 6 -9.15 5.29 16.88
N ILE A 7 -7.92 5.12 16.41
CA ILE A 7 -7.62 4.78 15.02
C ILE A 7 -6.65 3.61 14.99
N LEU A 8 -7.10 2.48 14.43
CA LEU A 8 -6.24 1.37 14.04
C LEU A 8 -6.01 1.47 12.52
N TRP A 9 -4.83 1.85 12.12
CA TRP A 9 -4.39 1.89 10.73
C TRP A 9 -3.49 0.68 10.45
N TYR A 10 -4.08 -0.37 9.88
CA TYR A 10 -3.41 -1.60 9.51
C TYR A 10 -2.98 -1.50 8.04
N CYS A 11 -1.69 -1.52 7.78
CA CYS A 11 -1.10 -1.44 6.45
C CYS A 11 -0.23 -2.67 6.20
N THR A 12 -0.54 -3.43 5.16
CA THR A 12 0.32 -4.51 4.65
C THR A 12 1.34 -3.95 3.67
N ASP A 13 2.37 -4.72 3.35
CA ASP A 13 3.37 -4.38 2.33
C ASP A 13 3.15 -5.26 1.11
N GLN A 14 2.89 -4.64 -0.03
CA GLN A 14 2.80 -5.33 -1.33
C GLN A 14 1.57 -6.25 -1.47
N GLN A 15 0.43 -5.91 -0.83
CA GLN A 15 -0.80 -6.69 -0.97
C GLN A 15 -1.68 -6.19 -2.12
N ARG A 16 -2.04 -7.09 -3.03
CA ARG A 16 -2.95 -6.84 -4.15
C ARG A 16 -4.38 -6.59 -3.66
N PHE A 17 -5.10 -5.74 -4.42
CA PHE A 17 -6.52 -5.42 -4.18
C PHE A 17 -7.46 -6.64 -4.25
N ASP A 18 -7.11 -7.64 -5.05
CA ASP A 18 -7.92 -8.81 -5.38
C ASP A 18 -7.70 -10.02 -4.45
N THR A 19 -7.24 -9.79 -3.23
CA THR A 19 -6.87 -10.85 -2.27
C THR A 19 -7.78 -10.93 -1.05
N ILE A 20 -9.05 -10.56 -1.18
CA ILE A 20 -10.05 -10.60 -0.10
C ILE A 20 -11.28 -11.38 -0.59
N GLY A 21 -11.71 -12.38 0.19
CA GLY A 21 -12.82 -13.28 -0.17
C GLY A 21 -14.12 -12.53 -0.42
N ALA A 22 -14.54 -11.65 0.49
CA ALA A 22 -15.76 -10.85 0.37
C ALA A 22 -15.75 -9.85 -0.81
N LEU A 23 -14.58 -9.60 -1.40
CA LEU A 23 -14.43 -8.75 -2.59
C LEU A 23 -14.30 -9.56 -3.89
N GLY A 24 -14.54 -10.89 -3.85
CA GLY A 24 -14.69 -11.71 -5.03
C GLY A 24 -13.59 -12.73 -5.30
N ASN A 25 -12.60 -12.91 -4.42
CA ASN A 25 -11.58 -13.95 -4.58
C ASN A 25 -11.99 -15.26 -3.89
N PRO A 26 -12.34 -16.33 -4.65
CA PRO A 26 -12.76 -17.60 -4.06
C PRO A 26 -11.59 -18.49 -3.62
N HIS A 27 -10.35 -18.15 -3.96
CA HIS A 27 -9.16 -18.96 -3.72
C HIS A 27 -8.43 -18.57 -2.42
N VAL A 28 -8.84 -17.49 -1.76
CA VAL A 28 -8.26 -17.01 -0.52
C VAL A 28 -9.30 -17.13 0.61
N ARG A 29 -8.81 -17.36 1.82
CA ARG A 29 -9.65 -17.44 3.02
C ARG A 29 -9.32 -16.26 3.94
N THR A 30 -10.24 -15.30 4.04
CA THR A 30 -10.05 -14.05 4.79
C THR A 30 -11.26 -13.69 5.66
N PRO A 31 -11.69 -14.56 6.61
CA PRO A 31 -12.90 -14.31 7.40
C PRO A 31 -12.85 -13.04 8.22
N GLY A 32 -11.68 -12.62 8.74
CA GLY A 32 -11.51 -11.37 9.49
C GLY A 32 -11.68 -10.14 8.61
N LEU A 33 -11.07 -10.12 7.43
CA LEU A 33 -11.23 -9.04 6.46
C LEU A 33 -12.63 -9.04 5.84
N ASP A 34 -13.23 -10.21 5.64
CA ASP A 34 -14.60 -10.34 5.17
C ASP A 34 -15.60 -9.73 6.17
N ASP A 35 -15.36 -9.91 7.48
CA ASP A 35 -16.13 -9.25 8.53
C ASP A 35 -15.91 -7.72 8.52
N LEU A 36 -14.70 -7.25 8.26
CA LEU A 36 -14.40 -5.84 8.12
C LEU A 36 -15.17 -5.22 6.93
N VAL A 37 -15.19 -5.90 5.78
CA VAL A 37 -15.96 -5.48 4.59
C VAL A 37 -17.45 -5.38 4.94
N ARG A 38 -18.02 -6.41 5.59
CA ARG A 38 -19.43 -6.41 5.99
C ARG A 38 -19.76 -5.33 7.03
N SER A 39 -18.82 -5.00 7.92
CA SER A 39 -19.03 -4.02 8.99
C SER A 39 -18.66 -2.59 8.60
N GLY A 40 -18.25 -2.35 7.36
CA GLY A 40 -17.73 -1.06 6.92
C GLY A 40 -18.01 -0.74 5.45
N THR A 41 -17.16 0.12 4.90
CA THR A 41 -17.12 0.51 3.49
C THR A 41 -15.79 0.05 2.87
N ALA A 42 -15.87 -0.73 1.79
CA ALA A 42 -14.73 -1.13 0.98
C ALA A 42 -14.65 -0.27 -0.29
N PHE A 43 -13.51 0.38 -0.52
CA PHE A 43 -13.23 1.14 -1.74
C PHE A 43 -12.52 0.22 -2.74
N THR A 44 -13.22 -0.16 -3.80
CA THR A 44 -12.73 -1.14 -4.76
C THR A 44 -11.74 -0.55 -5.78
N HIS A 45 -11.65 0.78 -5.90
CA HIS A 45 -10.80 1.48 -6.86
C HIS A 45 -9.86 2.47 -6.16
N THR A 46 -9.03 1.94 -5.26
CA THR A 46 -8.00 2.72 -4.56
C THR A 46 -6.62 2.47 -5.16
N TYR A 47 -5.89 3.56 -5.40
CA TYR A 47 -4.60 3.53 -6.09
C TYR A 47 -3.50 4.17 -5.26
N CYS A 48 -2.33 3.51 -5.24
CA CYS A 48 -1.12 4.08 -4.65
C CYS A 48 -0.47 5.11 -5.60
N GLN A 49 0.21 6.09 -5.02
CA GLN A 49 0.85 7.16 -5.78
C GLN A 49 2.22 6.78 -6.33
N SER A 50 2.70 5.59 -6.00
CA SER A 50 3.86 4.95 -6.62
C SER A 50 3.76 3.42 -6.48
N PRO A 51 4.20 2.64 -7.47
CA PRO A 51 4.30 1.18 -7.36
C PRO A 51 5.48 0.71 -6.49
N ILE A 52 6.12 1.61 -5.73
CA ILE A 52 7.30 1.35 -4.91
C ILE A 52 7.07 1.83 -3.47
N CYS A 53 7.57 1.06 -2.48
CA CYS A 53 7.25 1.24 -1.06
C CYS A 53 7.52 2.66 -0.54
N THR A 54 8.79 3.13 -0.55
CA THR A 54 9.15 4.42 0.05
C THR A 54 8.38 5.60 -0.53
N PRO A 55 8.29 5.79 -1.86
CA PRO A 55 7.53 6.90 -2.41
C PRO A 55 6.02 6.78 -2.16
N SER A 56 5.45 5.57 -2.20
CA SER A 56 4.05 5.38 -1.83
C SER A 56 3.80 5.75 -0.36
N ARG A 57 4.64 5.25 0.55
CA ARG A 57 4.54 5.55 1.99
C ARG A 57 4.75 7.03 2.27
N ALA A 58 5.71 7.67 1.63
CA ALA A 58 5.94 9.11 1.71
C ALA A 58 4.69 9.90 1.30
N SER A 59 4.01 9.47 0.23
CA SER A 59 2.79 10.11 -0.25
C SER A 59 1.65 10.04 0.77
N PHE A 60 1.28 8.86 1.22
CA PHE A 60 0.17 8.78 2.17
C PHE A 60 0.53 9.25 3.59
N MET A 61 1.81 9.28 3.99
CA MET A 61 2.22 9.87 5.28
C MET A 61 2.25 11.39 5.26
N SER A 62 2.40 12.02 4.10
CA SER A 62 2.48 13.47 3.96
C SER A 62 1.23 14.12 3.36
N GLY A 63 0.41 13.33 2.65
CA GLY A 63 -0.74 13.81 1.87
C GLY A 63 -0.39 14.49 0.56
N LEU A 64 0.83 14.29 0.05
CA LEU A 64 1.35 14.87 -1.19
C LEU A 64 1.82 13.78 -2.17
N TYR A 65 1.84 14.07 -3.47
CA TYR A 65 2.48 13.19 -4.44
C TYR A 65 3.99 13.02 -4.14
N PRO A 66 4.60 11.87 -4.47
CA PRO A 66 6.01 11.60 -4.17
C PRO A 66 6.97 12.68 -4.66
N SER A 67 6.72 13.23 -5.87
CA SER A 67 7.49 14.33 -6.44
C SER A 67 7.40 15.63 -5.63
N ARG A 68 6.27 15.89 -4.97
CA ARG A 68 6.05 17.06 -4.10
C ARG A 68 6.70 16.91 -2.73
N VAL A 69 6.79 15.69 -2.23
CA VAL A 69 7.49 15.36 -0.97
C VAL A 69 9.00 15.35 -1.18
N HIS A 70 9.48 15.25 -2.43
CA HIS A 70 10.88 14.99 -2.78
C HIS A 70 11.41 13.68 -2.19
N ASN A 71 10.53 12.68 -2.05
CA ASN A 71 10.88 11.34 -1.61
C ASN A 71 10.35 10.32 -2.62
N THR A 72 11.09 10.15 -3.70
CA THR A 72 10.65 9.42 -4.90
C THR A 72 11.30 8.05 -5.07
N ARG A 73 12.20 7.64 -4.16
CA ARG A 73 13.06 6.47 -4.35
C ARG A 73 13.17 5.61 -3.09
N ASN A 74 13.19 4.29 -3.24
CA ASN A 74 13.72 3.39 -2.23
C ASN A 74 15.23 3.67 -2.04
N GLY A 75 15.69 3.64 -0.79
CA GLY A 75 17.10 3.90 -0.49
C GLY A 75 17.49 5.36 -0.29
N ASN A 76 16.54 6.30 -0.26
CA ASN A 76 16.81 7.66 0.17
C ASN A 76 17.42 7.67 1.59
N GLU A 77 18.49 8.46 1.79
CA GLU A 77 19.16 8.51 3.10
C GLU A 77 18.34 9.23 4.17
N SER A 78 17.52 10.20 3.78
CA SER A 78 16.73 11.01 4.69
C SER A 78 15.35 11.32 4.13
N PHE A 79 14.37 11.46 5.01
CA PHE A 79 13.07 12.04 4.69
C PHE A 79 13.17 13.57 4.82
N PRO A 80 12.54 14.36 3.94
CA PRO A 80 12.55 15.82 4.02
C PRO A 80 11.93 16.33 5.33
N GLU A 81 12.44 17.45 5.85
CA GLU A 81 11.87 18.08 7.06
C GLU A 81 10.45 18.63 6.83
N TRP A 82 10.12 18.93 5.59
CA TRP A 82 8.78 19.39 5.17
C TRP A 82 8.30 18.56 3.98
N PRO A 83 7.03 18.17 3.94
CA PRO A 83 5.96 18.43 4.92
C PRO A 83 6.06 17.53 6.16
N PRO A 84 5.47 17.91 7.30
CA PRO A 84 5.36 17.01 8.44
C PRO A 84 4.46 15.83 8.09
N VAL A 85 4.79 14.66 8.61
CA VAL A 85 3.94 13.48 8.46
C VAL A 85 2.64 13.62 9.26
N ILE A 86 1.55 13.03 8.77
CA ILE A 86 0.21 13.18 9.39
C ILE A 86 0.17 12.68 10.83
N THR A 87 0.96 11.66 11.17
CA THR A 87 1.04 11.12 12.53
C THR A 87 1.61 12.13 13.53
N LYS A 88 2.53 13.00 13.10
CA LYS A 88 2.99 14.14 13.90
C LYS A 88 1.85 15.13 14.16
N LEU A 89 1.10 15.49 13.12
CA LEU A 89 -0.03 16.41 13.24
C LEU A 89 -1.13 15.87 14.18
N ILE A 90 -1.41 14.57 14.09
CA ILE A 90 -2.39 13.88 14.94
C ILE A 90 -1.88 13.78 16.39
N ALA A 91 -0.59 13.52 16.60
CA ALA A 91 0.02 13.50 17.93
C ALA A 91 -0.03 14.89 18.59
N ASP A 92 0.28 15.95 17.84
CA ASP A 92 0.19 17.35 18.31
C ASP A 92 -1.25 17.74 18.69
N ALA A 93 -2.24 17.13 18.04
CA ALA A 93 -3.65 17.28 18.42
C ALA A 93 -4.04 16.48 19.67
N GLY A 94 -3.10 15.77 20.31
CA GLY A 94 -3.26 15.11 21.61
C GLY A 94 -3.58 13.63 21.56
N TYR A 95 -3.40 12.96 20.43
CA TYR A 95 -3.47 11.50 20.33
C TYR A 95 -2.23 10.84 20.93
N ASP A 96 -2.42 9.64 21.49
CA ASP A 96 -1.32 8.74 21.85
C ASP A 96 -1.00 7.87 20.62
N CYS A 97 0.10 8.19 19.93
CA CYS A 97 0.44 7.54 18.67
C CYS A 97 1.47 6.42 18.86
N GLY A 98 1.22 5.28 18.17
CA GLY A 98 2.13 4.14 18.12
C GLY A 98 2.43 3.71 16.68
N MET A 99 3.64 3.20 16.45
CA MET A 99 4.08 2.56 15.22
C MET A 99 4.64 1.17 15.52
N ILE A 100 4.24 0.20 14.72
CA ILE A 100 4.76 -1.17 14.78
C ILE A 100 5.08 -1.62 13.36
N GLY A 101 6.26 -2.20 13.15
CA GLY A 101 6.67 -2.81 11.89
C GLY A 101 7.48 -1.89 10.98
N LYS A 102 7.16 -1.88 9.68
CA LYS A 102 7.93 -1.23 8.62
C LYS A 102 7.45 0.20 8.37
N PHE A 103 8.22 1.20 8.80
CA PHE A 103 7.91 2.61 8.51
C PHE A 103 8.33 3.01 7.10
N HIS A 104 9.59 2.81 6.75
CA HIS A 104 10.18 2.87 5.42
C HIS A 104 9.98 4.19 4.67
N LEU A 105 10.24 5.29 5.33
CA LEU A 105 10.36 6.61 4.70
C LEU A 105 11.81 6.93 4.30
N GLN A 106 12.78 6.20 4.86
CA GLN A 106 14.20 6.32 4.61
C GLN A 106 14.82 4.94 4.44
N SER A 107 16.09 4.91 4.01
CA SER A 107 16.85 3.67 3.88
C SER A 107 17.01 2.98 5.23
N ALA A 108 16.61 1.70 5.27
CA ALA A 108 16.85 0.80 6.38
C ALA A 108 18.04 -0.14 6.16
N GLY A 109 18.93 0.17 5.21
CA GLY A 109 20.04 -0.66 4.78
C GLY A 109 20.96 -1.10 5.93
N LYS A 110 20.67 -2.27 6.53
CA LYS A 110 21.38 -2.91 7.67
C LYS A 110 21.48 -2.03 8.93
N ARG A 111 20.58 -1.11 9.12
CA ARG A 111 20.44 -0.26 10.31
C ARG A 111 18.97 -0.01 10.61
N THR A 112 18.67 0.37 11.84
CA THR A 112 17.35 0.94 12.16
C THR A 112 17.16 2.21 11.34
N GLU A 113 15.98 2.35 10.76
CA GLU A 113 15.59 3.58 10.07
C GLU A 113 15.68 4.76 11.05
N PRO A 114 16.39 5.85 10.71
CA PRO A 114 16.45 7.01 11.58
C PRO A 114 15.07 7.58 11.85
N ARG A 115 14.79 7.93 13.12
CA ARG A 115 13.55 8.60 13.48
C ARG A 115 13.53 10.02 12.94
N ILE A 116 12.36 10.40 12.38
CA ILE A 116 12.02 11.79 12.07
C ILE A 116 11.11 12.35 13.17
N GLU A 117 10.62 13.58 13.05
CA GLU A 117 9.52 14.09 13.88
C GLU A 117 8.19 13.42 13.50
N ASP A 118 8.00 12.17 13.86
CA ASP A 118 6.90 11.31 13.45
C ASP A 118 5.68 11.34 14.39
N GLY A 119 5.86 11.83 15.63
CA GLY A 119 4.83 11.90 16.67
C GLY A 119 4.58 10.59 17.43
N PHE A 120 5.28 9.50 17.14
CA PHE A 120 5.07 8.23 17.82
C PHE A 120 5.73 8.18 19.21
N ARG A 121 4.94 7.95 20.24
CA ARG A 121 5.41 7.62 21.59
C ARG A 121 5.82 6.14 21.71
N TYR A 122 5.00 5.25 21.14
CA TYR A 122 5.29 3.82 21.10
C TYR A 122 5.90 3.49 19.75
N TRP A 123 7.07 2.84 19.76
CA TRP A 123 7.81 2.52 18.54
C TRP A 123 8.38 1.11 18.64
N LYS A 124 7.95 0.23 17.77
CA LYS A 124 8.42 -1.15 17.63
C LYS A 124 8.79 -1.41 16.17
N PHE A 125 10.08 -1.33 15.88
CA PHE A 125 10.60 -1.32 14.52
C PHE A 125 10.94 -2.72 14.01
N SER A 126 10.52 -3.00 12.78
CA SER A 126 10.96 -4.14 11.99
C SER A 126 10.85 -3.80 10.50
N HIS A 127 11.93 -3.96 9.72
CA HIS A 127 11.84 -3.72 8.28
C HIS A 127 11.53 -5.02 7.54
N ALA A 128 12.46 -5.97 7.54
CA ALA A 128 12.34 -7.25 6.87
C ALA A 128 12.60 -8.39 7.85
N PRO A 129 12.14 -9.63 7.59
CA PRO A 129 12.35 -10.77 8.48
C PRO A 129 13.80 -11.30 8.41
N ARG A 130 14.77 -10.45 8.76
CA ARG A 130 16.21 -10.76 8.76
C ARG A 130 16.87 -10.36 10.08
N ASP A 131 17.95 -11.04 10.44
CA ASP A 131 18.77 -10.76 11.61
C ASP A 131 20.20 -10.44 11.21
N ASP A 132 20.37 -9.45 10.33
CA ASP A 132 21.67 -8.97 9.87
C ASP A 132 21.97 -7.53 10.32
N TRP A 133 21.15 -7.00 11.24
CA TRP A 133 21.32 -5.68 11.87
C TRP A 133 21.85 -5.82 13.27
N LYS A 134 22.81 -4.97 13.63
CA LYS A 134 23.48 -5.05 14.93
C LYS A 134 22.57 -4.60 16.08
N GLU A 135 21.71 -3.62 15.86
CA GLU A 135 20.85 -2.99 16.87
C GLU A 135 19.55 -2.48 16.27
N GLY A 136 18.52 -2.40 17.11
CA GLY A 136 17.29 -1.67 16.81
C GLY A 136 16.30 -2.38 15.91
N HIS A 137 16.39 -3.70 15.78
CA HIS A 137 15.42 -4.53 15.05
C HIS A 137 14.58 -5.34 16.05
N ASP A 138 13.54 -4.70 16.59
CA ASP A 138 12.72 -5.26 17.68
C ASP A 138 12.18 -6.67 17.40
N TYR A 139 11.84 -7.00 16.15
CA TYR A 139 11.39 -8.35 15.80
C TYR A 139 12.51 -9.38 15.92
N ALA A 140 13.69 -9.12 15.39
CA ALA A 140 14.82 -10.04 15.49
C ALA A 140 15.24 -10.24 16.96
N ASP A 141 15.26 -9.16 17.76
CA ASP A 141 15.51 -9.24 19.21
C ASP A 141 14.47 -10.13 19.90
N TRP A 142 13.19 -9.95 19.57
CA TRP A 142 12.10 -10.76 20.13
C TRP A 142 12.20 -12.25 19.80
N VAL A 143 12.66 -12.59 18.58
CA VAL A 143 12.92 -13.99 18.19
C VAL A 143 14.09 -14.56 19.00
N ARG A 144 15.21 -13.82 19.14
CA ARG A 144 16.37 -14.23 19.95
C ARG A 144 16.01 -14.43 21.41
N GLU A 145 15.24 -13.53 22.02
CA GLU A 145 14.74 -13.66 23.40
C GLU A 145 13.93 -14.95 23.65
N ARG A 146 13.32 -15.50 22.58
CA ARG A 146 12.57 -16.78 22.60
C ARG A 146 13.44 -17.98 22.22
N GLY A 147 14.75 -17.81 22.12
CA GLY A 147 15.71 -18.86 21.77
C GLY A 147 15.71 -19.22 20.28
N GLY A 148 15.08 -18.42 19.41
CA GLY A 148 15.09 -18.61 17.97
C GLY A 148 16.33 -18.01 17.31
N ASP A 149 16.71 -18.57 16.17
CA ASP A 149 17.67 -18.02 15.22
C ASP A 149 16.93 -17.74 13.92
N LEU A 150 16.64 -16.46 13.66
CA LEU A 150 15.80 -16.06 12.55
C LEU A 150 16.39 -16.44 11.19
N ASN A 151 17.72 -16.32 11.02
CA ASN A 151 18.38 -16.67 9.77
C ASN A 151 18.25 -18.16 9.49
N ARG A 152 18.51 -19.00 10.50
CA ARG A 152 18.34 -20.44 10.42
C ARG A 152 16.90 -20.89 10.18
N LEU A 153 15.94 -20.27 10.88
CA LEU A 153 14.51 -20.56 10.71
C LEU A 153 14.03 -20.27 9.29
N ARG A 154 14.49 -19.19 8.68
CA ARG A 154 14.12 -18.82 7.30
C ARG A 154 14.64 -19.79 6.24
N GLU A 155 15.78 -20.44 6.48
CA GLU A 155 16.40 -21.39 5.58
C GLU A 155 15.87 -22.81 5.77
N SER A 156 15.14 -23.10 6.85
CA SER A 156 14.60 -24.44 7.14
C SER A 156 13.42 -24.78 6.22
N GLU A 157 13.22 -26.08 5.95
CA GLU A 157 12.06 -26.59 5.21
C GLU A 157 10.74 -26.29 5.93
N ASP A 158 10.75 -26.30 7.26
CA ASP A 158 9.59 -25.97 8.10
C ASP A 158 9.36 -24.48 8.25
N ARG A 159 10.29 -23.66 7.76
CA ARG A 159 10.24 -22.19 7.75
C ARG A 159 10.13 -21.59 9.15
N VAL A 160 9.83 -20.27 9.23
CA VAL A 160 9.59 -19.62 10.50
C VAL A 160 8.24 -20.09 11.05
N PRO A 161 8.18 -20.71 12.26
CA PRO A 161 6.90 -21.15 12.82
C PRO A 161 5.98 -19.97 13.14
N THR A 162 4.67 -20.21 13.12
CA THR A 162 3.65 -19.16 13.28
C THR A 162 3.87 -18.29 14.52
N GLU A 163 4.24 -18.90 15.64
CA GLU A 163 4.47 -18.20 16.92
C GLU A 163 5.70 -17.32 16.96
N LEU A 164 6.66 -17.52 16.04
CA LEU A 164 7.86 -16.67 15.88
C LEU A 164 7.82 -15.81 14.62
N HIS A 165 6.74 -15.88 13.84
CA HIS A 165 6.64 -15.16 12.58
C HIS A 165 6.47 -13.64 12.80
N GLN A 166 6.96 -12.83 11.85
CA GLN A 166 6.95 -11.37 11.95
C GLN A 166 5.53 -10.79 12.05
N THR A 167 4.59 -11.33 11.29
CA THR A 167 3.17 -10.91 11.35
C THR A 167 2.55 -11.22 12.72
N THR A 168 2.91 -12.35 13.34
CA THR A 168 2.50 -12.69 14.71
C THR A 168 3.11 -11.73 15.73
N TRP A 169 4.42 -11.46 15.61
CA TRP A 169 5.10 -10.47 16.47
C TRP A 169 4.43 -9.09 16.40
N ALA A 170 4.14 -8.61 15.19
CA ALA A 170 3.51 -7.32 14.99
C ALA A 170 2.14 -7.25 15.66
N SER A 171 1.36 -8.33 15.56
CA SER A 171 0.04 -8.45 16.19
C SER A 171 0.12 -8.54 17.71
N GLU A 172 1.11 -9.27 18.27
CA GLU A 172 1.37 -9.29 19.72
C GLU A 172 1.69 -7.88 20.27
N ARG A 173 2.50 -7.11 19.53
CA ARG A 173 2.81 -5.72 19.93
C ARG A 173 1.59 -4.80 19.81
N ALA A 174 0.73 -5.02 18.81
CA ALA A 174 -0.52 -4.26 18.67
C ALA A 174 -1.51 -4.58 19.81
N ILE A 175 -1.67 -5.85 20.16
CA ILE A 175 -2.49 -6.30 21.29
C ILE A 175 -2.00 -5.72 22.60
N GLU A 176 -0.68 -5.72 22.80
CA GLU A 176 -0.04 -5.10 23.98
C GLU A 176 -0.35 -3.60 24.03
N PHE A 177 -0.16 -2.87 22.91
CA PHE A 177 -0.47 -1.45 22.83
C PHE A 177 -1.93 -1.17 23.20
N ILE A 178 -2.90 -1.87 22.57
CA ILE A 178 -4.33 -1.69 22.80
C ILE A 178 -4.70 -1.90 24.28
N ARG A 179 -4.13 -2.92 24.92
CA ARG A 179 -4.39 -3.24 26.34
C ARG A 179 -3.78 -2.21 27.31
N GLN A 180 -2.75 -1.48 26.90
CA GLN A 180 -2.06 -0.48 27.70
C GLN A 180 -2.59 0.95 27.49
N THR A 181 -3.51 1.17 26.55
CA THR A 181 -4.03 2.48 26.24
C THR A 181 -4.84 3.05 27.42
N GLY A 182 -4.66 4.37 27.64
CA GLY A 182 -5.36 5.11 28.70
C GLY A 182 -6.67 5.75 28.19
N LYS A 183 -7.03 6.90 28.79
CA LYS A 183 -8.25 7.66 28.44
C LYS A 183 -8.10 8.56 27.22
N LYS A 184 -6.89 8.76 26.71
CA LYS A 184 -6.64 9.56 25.52
C LYS A 184 -7.02 8.78 24.26
N PRO A 185 -7.53 9.43 23.20
CA PRO A 185 -7.65 8.79 21.93
C PRO A 185 -6.27 8.38 21.43
N TRP A 186 -6.19 7.27 20.74
CA TRP A 186 -4.93 6.74 20.23
C TRP A 186 -4.99 6.48 18.73
N LEU A 187 -3.82 6.53 18.09
CA LEU A 187 -3.60 6.07 16.72
C LEU A 187 -2.50 5.01 16.74
N LEU A 188 -2.80 3.83 16.23
CA LEU A 188 -1.82 2.79 15.98
C LEU A 188 -1.62 2.61 14.48
N ASN A 189 -0.44 2.97 13.97
CA ASN A 189 0.00 2.67 12.61
C ASN A 189 0.75 1.33 12.64
N LEU A 190 0.05 0.26 12.30
CA LEU A 190 0.55 -1.11 12.26
C LEU A 190 0.91 -1.48 10.84
N ASN A 191 2.20 -1.66 10.57
CA ASN A 191 2.76 -1.91 9.25
C ASN A 191 3.39 -3.30 9.20
N VAL A 192 2.65 -4.30 8.77
CA VAL A 192 3.18 -5.66 8.60
C VAL A 192 3.99 -5.77 7.30
N TYR A 193 5.06 -6.55 7.34
CA TYR A 193 5.92 -6.77 6.17
C TYR A 193 5.26 -7.66 5.11
N ASP A 194 4.47 -8.65 5.56
CA ASP A 194 3.78 -9.55 4.66
C ASP A 194 2.68 -8.81 3.87
N PRO A 195 2.39 -9.27 2.63
CA PRO A 195 2.95 -10.42 1.91
C PRO A 195 4.17 -10.10 1.01
N HIS A 196 4.98 -9.09 1.33
CA HIS A 196 6.21 -8.74 0.59
C HIS A 196 7.16 -9.96 0.45
N PRO A 197 7.80 -10.18 -0.70
CA PRO A 197 8.76 -11.26 -0.86
C PRO A 197 9.97 -11.15 0.12
N PRO A 198 10.60 -12.28 0.46
CA PRO A 198 10.36 -13.61 -0.08
C PRO A 198 9.08 -14.23 0.47
N PHE A 199 8.32 -14.93 -0.40
CA PHE A 199 7.06 -15.56 0.00
C PHE A 199 7.34 -16.81 0.85
N ILE A 200 7.47 -16.61 2.16
CA ILE A 200 7.83 -17.64 3.14
C ILE A 200 6.76 -17.70 4.25
N PRO A 201 5.53 -18.15 3.94
CA PRO A 201 4.51 -18.35 4.97
C PRO A 201 4.93 -19.46 5.94
N PRO A 202 4.47 -19.47 7.21
CA PRO A 202 4.60 -20.61 8.07
C PRO A 202 4.01 -21.87 7.44
N LYS A 203 4.59 -23.04 7.70
CA LYS A 203 4.16 -24.31 7.11
C LYS A 203 2.67 -24.58 7.34
N SER A 204 2.14 -24.25 8.51
CA SER A 204 0.72 -24.43 8.87
C SER A 204 -0.25 -23.66 7.96
N TYR A 205 0.20 -22.57 7.34
CA TYR A 205 -0.57 -21.83 6.34
C TYR A 205 -0.23 -22.32 4.92
N ALA A 206 1.04 -22.58 4.62
CA ALA A 206 1.45 -23.08 3.32
C ALA A 206 0.72 -24.37 2.91
N ASP A 207 0.55 -25.31 3.86
CA ASP A 207 -0.13 -26.58 3.65
C ASP A 207 -1.64 -26.44 3.31
N GLN A 208 -2.24 -25.26 3.44
CA GLN A 208 -3.64 -25.00 3.12
C GLN A 208 -3.88 -24.64 1.63
N PHE A 209 -2.82 -24.38 0.88
CA PHE A 209 -2.92 -23.90 -0.50
C PHE A 209 -2.13 -24.82 -1.45
N ASP A 210 -2.85 -25.58 -2.28
CA ASP A 210 -2.25 -26.40 -3.32
C ASP A 210 -1.95 -25.53 -4.56
N PRO A 211 -0.69 -25.44 -5.03
CA PRO A 211 -0.36 -24.69 -6.24
C PRO A 211 -1.19 -25.11 -7.47
N SER A 212 -1.60 -26.38 -7.56
CA SER A 212 -2.39 -26.86 -8.69
C SER A 212 -3.80 -26.27 -8.76
N GLU A 213 -4.34 -25.85 -7.60
CA GLU A 213 -5.69 -25.26 -7.46
C GLU A 213 -5.68 -23.72 -7.65
N MET A 214 -4.50 -23.11 -7.76
CA MET A 214 -4.40 -21.67 -7.97
C MET A 214 -4.85 -21.28 -9.39
N PRO A 215 -5.56 -20.14 -9.54
CA PRO A 215 -6.05 -19.69 -10.85
C PRO A 215 -4.93 -19.42 -11.85
N GLY A 216 -3.75 -19.05 -11.36
CA GLY A 216 -2.64 -18.54 -12.15
C GLY A 216 -2.76 -17.03 -12.38
N PRO A 217 -1.74 -16.43 -12.99
CA PRO A 217 -1.71 -14.99 -13.25
C PRO A 217 -2.57 -14.60 -14.46
N HIS A 218 -2.88 -13.32 -14.58
CA HIS A 218 -3.43 -12.72 -15.78
C HIS A 218 -2.31 -12.57 -16.82
N PHE A 219 -2.26 -13.52 -17.76
CA PHE A 219 -1.17 -13.59 -18.73
C PHE A 219 -1.66 -14.07 -20.10
N GLU A 220 -1.25 -13.37 -21.13
CA GLU A 220 -1.35 -13.78 -22.54
C GLU A 220 0.03 -13.79 -23.19
N LYS A 221 0.25 -14.60 -24.24
CA LYS A 221 1.55 -14.65 -24.93
C LYS A 221 1.98 -13.31 -25.53
N SER A 222 1.01 -12.47 -25.90
CA SER A 222 1.21 -11.10 -26.38
C SER A 222 1.86 -10.20 -25.35
N ASP A 223 1.72 -10.50 -24.06
CA ASP A 223 2.31 -9.71 -22.98
C ASP A 223 3.85 -9.74 -23.06
N LEU A 224 4.46 -10.85 -23.45
CA LEU A 224 5.92 -10.95 -23.63
C LEU A 224 6.42 -9.93 -24.68
N GLU A 225 5.68 -9.77 -25.78
CA GLU A 225 6.02 -8.80 -26.82
C GLU A 225 5.78 -7.36 -26.36
N ALA A 226 4.72 -7.13 -25.57
CA ALA A 226 4.44 -5.82 -24.96
C ALA A 226 5.55 -5.43 -23.97
N GLN A 227 5.97 -6.36 -23.11
CA GLN A 227 7.05 -6.13 -22.15
C GLN A 227 8.41 -5.93 -22.82
N ALA A 228 8.68 -6.57 -23.97
CA ALA A 228 9.92 -6.36 -24.70
C ALA A 228 10.09 -4.89 -25.17
N LYS A 229 9.00 -4.17 -25.44
CA LYS A 229 9.03 -2.73 -25.77
C LYS A 229 9.42 -1.85 -24.57
N LEU A 230 9.27 -2.36 -23.37
CA LEU A 230 9.56 -1.70 -22.09
C LEU A 230 10.83 -2.26 -21.42
N ALA A 231 11.67 -2.99 -22.15
CA ALA A 231 12.87 -3.63 -21.61
C ALA A 231 13.88 -2.62 -21.00
N ASP A 232 13.89 -1.37 -21.50
CA ASP A 232 14.74 -0.29 -20.98
C ASP A 232 14.12 0.43 -19.77
N CYS A 233 12.97 -0.04 -19.25
CA CYS A 233 12.30 0.54 -18.09
C CYS A 233 12.53 -0.35 -16.87
N ASP A 234 12.88 0.26 -15.75
CA ASP A 234 13.24 -0.41 -14.50
C ASP A 234 12.19 -1.43 -14.05
N PHE A 235 12.66 -2.63 -13.72
CA PHE A 235 11.85 -3.65 -13.06
C PHE A 235 12.74 -4.55 -12.20
N GLN A 236 12.19 -5.17 -11.14
CA GLN A 236 12.98 -5.99 -10.21
C GLN A 236 13.34 -7.38 -10.76
N ASP A 237 12.60 -7.89 -11.73
CA ASP A 237 12.81 -9.22 -12.31
C ASP A 237 12.73 -9.18 -13.83
N GLU A 238 13.18 -10.24 -14.47
CA GLU A 238 13.09 -10.43 -15.90
C GLU A 238 11.69 -10.92 -16.29
N VAL A 239 11.25 -10.53 -17.48
CA VAL A 239 9.99 -11.01 -18.07
C VAL A 239 10.11 -12.47 -18.47
N ARG A 240 9.22 -13.32 -17.99
CA ARG A 240 9.18 -14.78 -18.27
C ARG A 240 7.74 -15.26 -18.35
N SER A 241 7.54 -16.49 -18.86
CA SER A 241 6.24 -17.14 -18.80
C SER A 241 5.85 -17.49 -17.35
N PRO A 242 4.54 -17.70 -17.09
CA PRO A 242 4.08 -18.12 -15.77
C PRO A 242 4.72 -19.42 -15.25
N GLU A 243 5.01 -20.35 -16.16
CA GLU A 243 5.66 -21.62 -15.84
C GLU A 243 7.11 -21.41 -15.40
N GLU A 244 7.86 -20.56 -16.11
CA GLU A 244 9.24 -20.23 -15.75
C GLU A 244 9.36 -19.48 -14.42
N HIS A 245 8.32 -18.73 -14.01
CA HIS A 245 8.25 -18.06 -12.72
C HIS A 245 7.74 -18.96 -11.58
N ASP A 246 7.27 -20.19 -11.83
CA ASP A 246 6.47 -20.94 -10.84
C ASP A 246 5.32 -20.08 -10.28
N ALA A 247 4.60 -19.37 -11.16
CA ALA A 247 3.64 -18.35 -10.75
C ALA A 247 2.51 -18.91 -9.87
N LYS A 248 2.02 -20.12 -10.14
CA LYS A 248 1.02 -20.77 -9.27
C LYS A 248 1.58 -21.13 -7.89
N GLY A 249 2.82 -21.60 -7.82
CA GLY A 249 3.49 -21.83 -6.55
C GLY A 249 3.74 -20.54 -5.76
N ALA A 250 4.13 -19.47 -6.44
CA ALA A 250 4.23 -18.14 -5.84
C ALA A 250 2.88 -17.65 -5.32
N GLN A 251 1.80 -17.82 -6.10
CA GLN A 251 0.44 -17.43 -5.73
C GLN A 251 -0.08 -18.20 -4.50
N ALA A 252 0.16 -19.50 -4.44
CA ALA A 252 -0.20 -20.33 -3.28
C ALA A 252 0.51 -19.84 -2.00
N ARG A 253 1.82 -19.56 -2.08
CA ARG A 253 2.58 -19.02 -0.95
C ARG A 253 2.11 -17.62 -0.55
N TYR A 254 1.78 -16.78 -1.53
CA TYR A 254 1.27 -15.43 -1.31
C TYR A 254 -0.10 -15.47 -0.59
N TYR A 255 -1.02 -16.32 -1.03
CA TYR A 255 -2.33 -16.50 -0.39
C TYR A 255 -2.21 -17.10 1.01
N ALA A 256 -1.23 -17.97 1.24
CA ALA A 256 -0.94 -18.48 2.58
C ALA A 256 -0.49 -17.37 3.55
N MET A 257 0.30 -16.40 3.07
CA MET A 257 0.67 -15.21 3.86
C MET A 257 -0.55 -14.32 4.14
N ILE A 258 -1.45 -14.16 3.17
CA ILE A 258 -2.71 -13.42 3.35
C ILE A 258 -3.60 -14.10 4.41
N ALA A 259 -3.71 -15.42 4.40
CA ALA A 259 -4.47 -16.14 5.42
C ALA A 259 -3.88 -15.95 6.82
N GLN A 260 -2.57 -15.90 6.97
CA GLN A 260 -1.92 -15.57 8.24
C GLN A 260 -2.19 -14.12 8.67
N ILE A 261 -2.11 -13.16 7.74
CA ILE A 261 -2.47 -11.76 8.01
C ILE A 261 -3.88 -11.67 8.55
N ASP A 262 -4.82 -12.35 7.91
CA ASP A 262 -6.23 -12.35 8.30
C ASP A 262 -6.47 -12.93 9.70
N ASP A 263 -5.87 -14.07 10.00
CA ASP A 263 -5.97 -14.68 11.35
C ASP A 263 -5.39 -13.75 12.43
N GLN A 264 -4.25 -13.12 12.16
CA GLN A 264 -3.62 -12.20 13.10
C GLN A 264 -4.42 -10.90 13.24
N PHE A 265 -5.00 -10.40 12.17
CA PHE A 265 -5.92 -9.27 12.19
C PHE A 265 -7.17 -9.59 13.03
N GLY A 266 -7.75 -10.78 12.88
CA GLY A 266 -8.87 -11.28 13.69
C GLY A 266 -8.57 -11.24 15.20
N ARG A 267 -7.35 -11.61 15.63
CA ARG A 267 -6.92 -11.52 17.03
C ARG A 267 -6.91 -10.07 17.57
N ILE A 268 -6.52 -9.12 16.72
CA ILE A 268 -6.54 -7.71 17.10
C ILE A 268 -7.99 -7.21 17.24
N LEU A 269 -8.88 -7.57 16.31
CA LEU A 269 -10.31 -7.24 16.40
C LEU A 269 -10.92 -7.81 17.69
N GLN A 270 -10.65 -9.06 17.99
CA GLN A 270 -11.09 -9.70 19.24
C GLN A 270 -10.58 -8.93 20.47
N THR A 271 -9.34 -8.46 20.46
CA THR A 271 -8.80 -7.65 21.57
C THR A 271 -9.54 -6.31 21.73
N LEU A 272 -9.93 -5.67 20.64
CA LEU A 272 -10.75 -4.45 20.69
C LEU A 272 -12.13 -4.72 21.31
N ASP A 273 -12.73 -5.87 21.01
CA ASP A 273 -14.00 -6.31 21.61
C ASP A 273 -13.85 -6.62 23.11
N GLU A 274 -12.83 -7.41 23.49
CA GLU A 274 -12.52 -7.78 24.87
C GLU A 274 -12.25 -6.55 25.77
N THR A 275 -11.62 -5.52 25.22
CA THR A 275 -11.32 -4.28 25.92
C THR A 275 -12.42 -3.22 25.86
N GLY A 276 -13.54 -3.53 25.16
CA GLY A 276 -14.67 -2.61 24.97
C GLY A 276 -14.34 -1.38 24.12
N GLN A 277 -13.29 -1.44 23.31
CA GLN A 277 -12.84 -0.30 22.50
C GLN A 277 -13.37 -0.32 21.06
N ARG A 278 -13.91 -1.47 20.58
CA ARG A 278 -14.30 -1.69 19.18
C ARG A 278 -15.24 -0.59 18.63
N ASP A 279 -16.26 -0.24 19.41
CA ASP A 279 -17.27 0.75 19.01
C ASP A 279 -16.72 2.16 18.83
N ASN A 280 -15.66 2.50 19.56
CA ASN A 280 -15.00 3.81 19.50
C ASN A 280 -13.70 3.78 18.70
N THR A 281 -13.49 2.77 17.88
CA THR A 281 -12.27 2.64 17.06
C THR A 281 -12.63 2.64 15.58
N VAL A 282 -12.03 3.57 14.84
CA VAL A 282 -11.97 3.52 13.38
C VAL A 282 -10.91 2.50 13.01
N ILE A 283 -11.27 1.52 12.22
CA ILE A 283 -10.35 0.54 11.64
C ILE A 283 -10.17 0.86 10.17
N VAL A 284 -8.92 0.97 9.75
CA VAL A 284 -8.51 1.10 8.35
C VAL A 284 -7.60 -0.06 8.01
N PHE A 285 -7.96 -0.79 6.96
CA PHE A 285 -7.12 -1.83 6.37
C PHE A 285 -6.71 -1.41 4.96
N THR A 286 -5.41 -1.48 4.65
CA THR A 286 -4.87 -1.10 3.34
C THR A 286 -3.51 -1.75 3.08
N SER A 287 -2.94 -1.51 1.89
CA SER A 287 -1.55 -1.83 1.51
C SER A 287 -0.86 -0.62 0.89
N ASP A 288 0.48 -0.60 0.93
CA ASP A 288 1.25 0.51 0.33
C ASP A 288 1.30 0.45 -1.21
N HIS A 289 1.36 -0.72 -1.80
CA HIS A 289 1.22 -1.03 -3.24
C HIS A 289 0.87 -2.51 -3.40
N GLY A 290 0.65 -2.97 -4.63
CA GLY A 290 0.38 -4.35 -4.96
C GLY A 290 1.64 -5.15 -5.39
N GLU A 291 1.39 -6.26 -6.08
CA GLU A 291 2.37 -7.25 -6.54
C GLU A 291 1.99 -7.69 -7.96
N SER A 292 2.97 -7.88 -8.86
CA SER A 292 2.70 -8.41 -10.20
C SER A 292 2.28 -9.88 -10.17
N LEU A 293 2.89 -10.70 -9.33
CA LEU A 293 2.53 -12.09 -9.04
C LEU A 293 2.37 -12.98 -10.28
N GLY A 294 3.14 -12.71 -11.34
CA GLY A 294 3.10 -13.40 -12.62
C GLY A 294 2.26 -12.73 -13.71
N ASP A 295 1.45 -11.73 -13.36
CA ASP A 295 0.66 -10.97 -14.35
C ASP A 295 1.60 -10.37 -15.40
N HIS A 296 1.21 -10.44 -16.68
CA HIS A 296 2.00 -9.97 -17.82
C HIS A 296 3.41 -10.58 -17.93
N GLY A 297 3.66 -11.73 -17.29
CA GLY A 297 4.98 -12.35 -17.23
C GLY A 297 5.95 -11.67 -16.25
N LEU A 298 5.45 -10.93 -15.27
CA LEU A 298 6.23 -10.14 -14.32
C LEU A 298 6.06 -10.66 -12.90
N MET A 299 7.15 -10.64 -12.11
CA MET A 299 7.13 -10.89 -10.67
C MET A 299 7.62 -9.64 -9.93
N TYR A 300 7.11 -9.44 -8.71
CA TYR A 300 7.48 -8.32 -7.85
C TYR A 300 6.98 -6.96 -8.36
N LYS A 301 7.83 -5.95 -8.41
CA LYS A 301 7.49 -4.55 -8.67
C LYS A 301 8.53 -3.81 -9.49
N GLY A 302 8.16 -2.67 -10.00
CA GLY A 302 9.03 -1.82 -10.80
C GLY A 302 8.25 -0.73 -11.51
N CYS A 303 8.78 -0.23 -12.61
CA CYS A 303 8.18 0.82 -13.42
C CYS A 303 7.07 0.25 -14.34
N ARG A 304 5.98 -0.20 -13.75
CA ARG A 304 4.73 -0.61 -14.41
C ARG A 304 3.55 -0.16 -13.55
N PHE A 305 2.38 0.03 -14.17
CA PHE A 305 1.18 0.54 -13.48
C PHE A 305 -0.05 -0.35 -13.68
N TYR A 306 0.15 -1.66 -13.86
CA TYR A 306 -0.93 -2.63 -13.96
C TYR A 306 -1.77 -2.67 -12.70
N GLU A 307 -3.08 -3.02 -12.85
CA GLU A 307 -4.02 -3.05 -11.73
C GLU A 307 -3.49 -3.88 -10.54
N GLY A 308 -2.87 -5.04 -10.80
CA GLY A 308 -2.29 -5.88 -9.73
C GLY A 308 -1.21 -5.18 -8.90
N LEU A 309 -0.54 -4.17 -9.48
CA LEU A 309 0.58 -3.50 -8.83
C LEU A 309 0.22 -2.16 -8.19
N VAL A 310 -0.69 -1.37 -8.79
CA VAL A 310 -1.00 -0.02 -8.28
C VAL A 310 -2.34 0.09 -7.58
N ARG A 311 -3.23 -0.88 -7.76
CA ARG A 311 -4.52 -0.92 -7.06
C ARG A 311 -4.38 -1.72 -5.77
N VAL A 312 -4.85 -1.14 -4.66
CA VAL A 312 -4.67 -1.68 -3.32
C VAL A 312 -6.00 -1.82 -2.59
N PRO A 313 -6.11 -2.72 -1.59
CA PRO A 313 -7.28 -2.77 -0.75
C PRO A 313 -7.38 -1.50 0.10
N LEU A 314 -8.60 -1.00 0.30
CA LEU A 314 -8.90 0.04 1.28
C LEU A 314 -10.28 -0.19 1.88
N ILE A 315 -10.31 -0.45 3.18
CA ILE A 315 -11.54 -0.71 3.93
C ILE A 315 -11.55 0.17 5.17
N PHE A 316 -12.67 0.86 5.40
CA PHE A 316 -12.93 1.62 6.62
C PHE A 316 -14.10 1.02 7.37
N SER A 317 -13.97 0.83 8.68
CA SER A 317 -15.06 0.43 9.56
C SER A 317 -15.04 1.26 10.85
N TRP A 318 -16.19 1.86 11.17
CA TRP A 318 -16.44 2.47 12.47
C TRP A 318 -17.90 2.21 12.85
N PRO A 319 -18.19 1.26 13.75
CA PRO A 319 -19.55 0.81 14.03
C PRO A 319 -20.55 1.91 14.40
N ARG A 320 -20.07 2.96 15.06
CA ARG A 320 -20.92 4.08 15.52
C ARG A 320 -21.36 5.02 14.42
N ARG A 321 -20.60 5.16 13.32
CA ARG A 321 -20.82 6.29 12.42
C ARG A 321 -20.79 5.96 10.93
N PHE A 322 -20.01 4.97 10.53
CA PHE A 322 -19.85 4.66 9.11
C PHE A 322 -20.93 3.72 8.61
N LEU A 323 -21.23 3.83 7.32
CA LEU A 323 -22.10 2.89 6.63
C LEU A 323 -21.51 1.49 6.67
N LYS A 324 -22.38 0.49 6.70
CA LYS A 324 -22.00 -0.93 6.75
C LYS A 324 -22.33 -1.61 5.44
N ASN A 325 -21.57 -2.66 5.10
CA ASN A 325 -21.78 -3.47 3.90
C ASN A 325 -21.87 -2.62 2.62
N GLN A 326 -21.05 -1.57 2.54
CA GLN A 326 -20.98 -0.68 1.39
C GLN A 326 -19.74 -1.01 0.56
N GLN A 327 -19.89 -1.11 -0.75
CA GLN A 327 -18.78 -1.07 -1.69
C GLN A 327 -18.86 0.21 -2.50
N SER A 328 -17.73 0.89 -2.64
CA SER A 328 -17.57 2.11 -3.41
C SER A 328 -16.62 1.84 -4.58
N ASP A 329 -17.05 2.18 -5.78
CA ASP A 329 -16.23 2.14 -7.00
C ASP A 329 -15.67 3.53 -7.38
N ALA A 330 -15.82 4.51 -6.50
CA ALA A 330 -15.20 5.81 -6.65
C ALA A 330 -13.66 5.68 -6.77
N LEU A 331 -13.08 6.51 -7.64
CA LEU A 331 -11.61 6.61 -7.75
C LEU A 331 -11.04 7.26 -6.51
N VAL A 332 -10.16 6.53 -5.82
CA VAL A 332 -9.53 6.96 -4.56
C VAL A 332 -8.01 6.89 -4.68
N GLU A 333 -7.33 7.87 -4.14
CA GLU A 333 -5.88 7.87 -3.94
C GLU A 333 -5.52 7.56 -2.48
N MET A 334 -4.42 6.86 -2.24
CA MET A 334 -4.00 6.49 -0.87
C MET A 334 -3.82 7.71 0.05
N MET A 335 -3.47 8.87 -0.49
CA MET A 335 -3.39 10.10 0.31
C MET A 335 -4.77 10.61 0.80
N ASP A 336 -5.88 10.11 0.26
CA ASP A 336 -7.25 10.42 0.71
C ASP A 336 -7.55 9.77 2.07
N LEU A 337 -6.95 8.60 2.33
CA LEU A 337 -6.91 8.01 3.65
C LEU A 337 -6.38 9.01 4.69
N SER A 338 -5.26 9.65 4.39
CA SER A 338 -4.59 10.58 5.31
C SER A 338 -5.42 11.84 5.58
N ALA A 339 -6.07 12.38 4.54
CA ALA A 339 -7.04 13.47 4.71
C ALA A 339 -8.19 13.06 5.64
N THR A 340 -8.68 11.84 5.47
CA THR A 340 -9.77 11.28 6.28
C THR A 340 -9.34 11.12 7.74
N LEU A 341 -8.12 10.63 8.01
CA LEU A 341 -7.61 10.47 9.37
C LEU A 341 -7.38 11.81 10.07
N LEU A 342 -6.88 12.84 9.37
CA LEU A 342 -6.75 14.18 9.92
C LEU A 342 -8.11 14.75 10.34
N GLU A 343 -9.11 14.66 9.45
CA GLU A 343 -10.45 15.16 9.74
C GLU A 343 -11.10 14.42 10.91
N LEU A 344 -10.98 13.08 10.98
CA LEU A 344 -11.45 12.25 12.11
C LEU A 344 -10.79 12.63 13.43
N SER A 345 -9.51 13.04 13.37
CA SER A 345 -8.75 13.47 14.54
C SER A 345 -9.05 14.90 14.96
N GLY A 346 -9.87 15.63 14.19
CA GLY A 346 -10.18 17.04 14.42
C GLY A 346 -9.04 17.98 14.05
N VAL A 347 -8.13 17.53 13.17
CA VAL A 347 -7.04 18.32 12.62
C VAL A 347 -7.48 18.93 11.29
N PRO A 348 -7.45 20.26 11.13
CA PRO A 348 -7.74 20.89 9.84
C PRO A 348 -6.75 20.40 8.77
N LEU A 349 -7.25 20.18 7.56
CA LEU A 349 -6.38 19.88 6.43
C LEU A 349 -5.47 21.09 6.13
N PRO A 350 -4.15 20.91 6.10
CA PRO A 350 -3.24 21.98 5.69
C PRO A 350 -3.49 22.41 4.23
N ASP A 351 -3.28 23.68 3.91
CA ASP A 351 -3.52 24.24 2.55
C ASP A 351 -2.70 23.53 1.45
N TYR A 352 -1.55 22.96 1.80
CA TYR A 352 -0.71 22.21 0.86
C TYR A 352 -1.21 20.82 0.56
N PHE A 353 -2.16 20.29 1.34
CA PHE A 353 -2.57 18.89 1.31
C PHE A 353 -3.31 18.55 0.01
N GLN A 354 -2.97 17.43 -0.62
CA GLN A 354 -3.53 17.02 -1.93
C GLN A 354 -4.56 15.88 -1.79
N GLY A 355 -4.55 15.20 -0.66
CA GLY A 355 -5.58 14.20 -0.32
C GLY A 355 -6.94 14.86 -0.07
N LYS A 356 -8.00 14.12 -0.36
CA LYS A 356 -9.40 14.51 -0.15
C LYS A 356 -10.06 13.54 0.84
N SER A 357 -10.82 14.06 1.81
CA SER A 357 -11.48 13.22 2.81
C SER A 357 -12.56 12.32 2.20
N LEU A 358 -12.59 11.06 2.63
CA LEU A 358 -13.58 10.05 2.28
C LEU A 358 -14.81 10.09 3.23
N LEU A 359 -14.82 10.94 4.26
CA LEU A 359 -15.91 11.02 5.23
C LEU A 359 -17.29 11.21 4.59
N PRO A 360 -17.46 12.01 3.53
CA PRO A 360 -18.77 12.14 2.89
C PRO A 360 -19.33 10.80 2.38
N ILE A 361 -18.51 9.95 1.76
CA ILE A 361 -18.90 8.60 1.33
C ILE A 361 -19.13 7.69 2.54
N LEU A 362 -18.22 7.67 3.49
CA LEU A 362 -18.28 6.81 4.68
C LEU A 362 -19.50 7.06 5.55
N THR A 363 -20.05 8.30 5.52
CA THR A 363 -21.22 8.71 6.30
C THR A 363 -22.51 8.82 5.48
N GLY A 364 -22.48 8.48 4.18
CA GLY A 364 -23.63 8.55 3.29
C GLY A 364 -24.06 9.98 2.92
N GLN A 365 -23.15 10.94 3.00
CA GLN A 365 -23.40 12.34 2.62
C GLN A 365 -23.12 12.61 1.13
N SER A 366 -22.42 11.71 0.45
CA SER A 366 -22.19 11.73 -0.99
C SER A 366 -22.42 10.35 -1.60
N ASP A 367 -22.58 10.32 -2.94
CA ASP A 367 -22.69 9.08 -3.69
C ASP A 367 -21.42 8.23 -3.53
N ALA A 368 -21.60 6.92 -3.44
CA ALA A 368 -20.51 5.96 -3.27
C ALA A 368 -19.61 5.83 -4.51
N SER A 369 -20.06 6.34 -5.67
CA SER A 369 -19.31 6.31 -6.95
C SER A 369 -18.58 7.62 -7.25
N GLU A 370 -18.76 8.68 -6.44
CA GLU A 370 -18.24 10.02 -6.74
C GLU A 370 -17.19 10.48 -5.73
N HIS A 371 -15.93 10.62 -6.19
CA HIS A 371 -14.86 11.21 -5.38
C HIS A 371 -13.82 11.98 -6.23
N ARG A 372 -13.13 11.28 -7.12
CA ARG A 372 -12.14 11.87 -8.03
C ARG A 372 -12.49 11.54 -9.48
N ASN A 373 -12.21 12.47 -10.40
CA ASN A 373 -12.37 12.21 -11.85
C ASN A 373 -11.24 11.34 -12.40
N PHE A 374 -10.09 11.36 -11.76
CA PHE A 374 -8.92 10.57 -12.09
C PHE A 374 -8.07 10.29 -10.86
N VAL A 375 -7.21 9.28 -10.96
CA VAL A 375 -6.12 8.98 -10.03
C VAL A 375 -4.79 8.96 -10.77
N ARG A 376 -3.71 9.25 -10.03
CA ARG A 376 -2.37 9.37 -10.58
C ARG A 376 -1.36 8.56 -9.77
N SER A 377 -0.39 7.97 -10.47
CA SER A 377 0.77 7.31 -9.86
C SER A 377 2.06 7.73 -10.57
N GLU A 378 3.17 7.76 -9.86
CA GLU A 378 4.47 8.24 -10.34
C GLU A 378 5.56 7.21 -10.08
N TYR A 379 6.43 7.04 -11.07
CA TYR A 379 7.68 6.32 -10.92
C TYR A 379 8.82 7.22 -11.42
N PHE A 380 9.64 7.75 -10.51
CA PHE A 380 10.74 8.66 -10.84
C PHE A 380 12.05 8.08 -10.31
N ASP A 381 12.66 7.16 -11.11
CA ASP A 381 13.87 6.44 -10.76
C ASP A 381 13.76 5.81 -9.34
N ALA A 382 12.60 5.15 -9.11
CA ALA A 382 12.12 4.88 -7.75
C ALA A 382 12.69 3.59 -7.13
N LEU A 383 13.21 2.65 -7.91
CA LEU A 383 13.89 1.46 -7.39
C LEU A 383 15.27 1.83 -6.82
N ASP A 384 15.69 1.05 -5.82
CA ASP A 384 17.05 1.12 -5.31
C ASP A 384 18.05 0.91 -6.47
N PRO A 385 19.07 1.76 -6.61
CA PRO A 385 20.11 1.62 -7.64
C PRO A 385 20.80 0.26 -7.69
N HIS A 386 20.72 -0.52 -6.59
CA HIS A 386 21.19 -1.89 -6.57
C HIS A 386 20.50 -2.78 -7.61
N PHE A 387 19.22 -2.54 -7.91
CA PHE A 387 18.47 -3.30 -8.91
C PHE A 387 18.62 -2.76 -10.33
N THR A 388 18.82 -1.47 -10.48
CA THR A 388 18.68 -0.79 -11.78
C THR A 388 19.99 -0.17 -12.31
N GLY A 389 21.04 -0.13 -11.48
CA GLY A 389 22.24 0.62 -11.81
C GLY A 389 22.00 2.13 -11.93
N GLY A 390 20.82 2.63 -11.55
CA GLY A 390 20.44 4.04 -11.69
C GLY A 390 20.07 4.36 -13.15
N SER A 391 19.11 3.64 -13.73
CA SER A 391 18.71 3.77 -15.16
C SER A 391 18.06 5.12 -15.49
N GLY A 392 17.58 5.86 -14.48
CA GLY A 392 16.90 7.14 -14.67
C GLY A 392 15.55 7.00 -15.38
N THR A 393 14.79 5.94 -15.13
CA THR A 393 13.43 5.79 -15.68
C THR A 393 12.43 6.70 -14.99
N TYR A 394 11.68 7.47 -15.78
CA TYR A 394 10.59 8.33 -15.31
C TYR A 394 9.30 7.95 -16.02
N ALA A 395 8.25 7.66 -15.25
CA ALA A 395 6.95 7.32 -15.81
C ALA A 395 5.81 7.85 -14.95
N THR A 396 4.67 8.11 -15.58
CA THR A 396 3.45 8.56 -14.91
C THR A 396 2.24 7.80 -15.41
N MET A 397 1.34 7.47 -14.51
CA MET A 397 0.02 6.94 -14.80
C MET A 397 -1.04 8.02 -14.59
N HIS A 398 -2.02 8.10 -15.50
CA HIS A 398 -3.26 8.84 -15.38
C HIS A 398 -4.43 7.91 -15.69
N ARG A 399 -5.29 7.65 -14.71
CA ARG A 399 -6.39 6.69 -14.81
C ARG A 399 -7.71 7.37 -14.50
N THR A 400 -8.63 7.34 -15.45
CA THR A 400 -10.05 7.73 -15.32
C THR A 400 -10.91 6.51 -15.01
N GLN A 401 -12.23 6.64 -14.91
CA GLN A 401 -13.12 5.47 -14.68
C GLN A 401 -13.02 4.40 -15.77
N THR A 402 -12.72 4.76 -17.00
CA THR A 402 -12.77 3.85 -18.15
C THR A 402 -11.42 3.58 -18.79
N HIS A 403 -10.45 4.47 -18.65
CA HIS A 403 -9.17 4.35 -19.35
C HIS A 403 -7.98 4.58 -18.41
N LYS A 404 -6.88 3.93 -18.74
CA LYS A 404 -5.58 4.17 -18.09
C LYS A 404 -4.55 4.54 -19.16
N LEU A 405 -3.86 5.64 -18.93
CA LEU A 405 -2.72 6.11 -19.73
C LEU A 405 -1.45 6.00 -18.89
N CYS A 406 -0.42 5.36 -19.42
CA CYS A 406 0.94 5.35 -18.86
C CYS A 406 1.92 5.96 -19.85
N VAL A 407 2.73 6.90 -19.40
CA VAL A 407 3.75 7.57 -20.22
C VAL A 407 5.12 7.32 -19.64
N TYR A 408 6.02 6.75 -20.44
CA TYR A 408 7.43 6.53 -20.07
C TYR A 408 8.25 7.68 -20.67
N HIS A 409 8.55 8.66 -19.82
CA HIS A 409 9.08 9.96 -20.25
C HIS A 409 10.47 9.83 -20.87
N GLY A 410 10.63 10.45 -22.05
CA GLY A 410 11.90 10.45 -22.79
C GLY A 410 12.22 9.14 -23.53
N LYS A 411 11.36 8.11 -23.41
CA LYS A 411 11.59 6.80 -24.07
C LYS A 411 10.78 6.57 -25.35
N GLY A 412 9.85 7.47 -25.68
CA GLY A 412 9.02 7.37 -26.90
C GLY A 412 7.98 6.27 -26.88
N VAL A 413 7.75 5.63 -25.74
CA VAL A 413 6.77 4.56 -25.54
C VAL A 413 5.74 4.94 -24.48
N GLY A 414 4.57 4.29 -24.57
CA GLY A 414 3.49 4.47 -23.61
C GLY A 414 2.51 3.29 -23.66
N GLU A 415 1.56 3.33 -22.74
CA GLU A 415 0.46 2.36 -22.71
C GLU A 415 -0.86 3.10 -22.57
N LEU A 416 -1.87 2.59 -23.25
CA LEU A 416 -3.26 3.04 -23.16
C LEU A 416 -4.17 1.82 -23.08
N PHE A 417 -4.98 1.74 -22.04
CA PHE A 417 -5.93 0.64 -21.84
C PHE A 417 -7.35 1.13 -21.71
N ASP A 418 -8.29 0.39 -22.30
CA ASP A 418 -9.73 0.53 -22.10
C ASP A 418 -10.16 -0.47 -21.02
N LEU A 419 -10.18 -0.03 -19.78
CA LEU A 419 -10.44 -0.88 -18.61
C LEU A 419 -11.88 -1.41 -18.54
N ALA A 420 -12.81 -0.82 -19.30
CA ALA A 420 -14.18 -1.31 -19.36
C ALA A 420 -14.28 -2.60 -20.20
N ASN A 421 -13.44 -2.75 -21.22
CA ASN A 421 -13.42 -3.89 -22.12
C ASN A 421 -12.21 -4.82 -21.90
N ASP A 422 -11.16 -4.32 -21.27
CA ASP A 422 -9.92 -5.04 -20.98
C ASP A 422 -9.45 -4.69 -19.55
N PRO A 423 -10.13 -5.20 -18.52
CA PRO A 423 -9.84 -4.86 -17.12
C PRO A 423 -8.48 -5.37 -16.62
N TRP A 424 -7.86 -6.32 -17.35
CA TRP A 424 -6.55 -6.87 -17.04
C TRP A 424 -5.44 -6.40 -17.97
N GLU A 425 -5.71 -5.40 -18.87
CA GLU A 425 -4.70 -4.62 -19.55
C GLU A 425 -3.81 -5.40 -20.51
N HIS A 426 -4.37 -6.42 -21.20
CA HIS A 426 -3.65 -7.22 -22.19
C HIS A 426 -3.47 -6.51 -23.53
N ARG A 427 -4.37 -5.58 -23.86
CA ARG A 427 -4.37 -4.88 -25.14
C ARG A 427 -3.93 -3.44 -25.03
N ASN A 428 -2.66 -3.18 -25.30
CA ASN A 428 -2.16 -1.80 -25.36
C ASN A 428 -2.63 -1.08 -26.63
N LEU A 429 -3.42 -0.02 -26.47
CA LEU A 429 -4.02 0.79 -27.53
C LEU A 429 -3.17 2.02 -27.92
N TRP A 430 -1.96 2.16 -27.37
CA TRP A 430 -1.11 3.35 -27.53
C TRP A 430 -0.84 3.71 -29.00
N ASP A 431 -0.56 2.71 -29.85
CA ASP A 431 -0.25 2.88 -31.27
C ASP A 431 -1.48 2.67 -32.18
N ASP A 432 -2.67 2.40 -31.64
CA ASP A 432 -3.89 2.21 -32.41
C ASP A 432 -4.45 3.55 -32.90
N PRO A 433 -4.51 3.81 -34.24
CA PRO A 433 -5.00 5.07 -34.77
C PRO A 433 -6.45 5.39 -34.38
N ILE A 434 -7.28 4.36 -34.16
CA ILE A 434 -8.68 4.51 -33.77
C ILE A 434 -8.79 5.20 -32.42
N HIS A 435 -7.85 4.93 -31.52
CA HIS A 435 -7.82 5.46 -30.17
C HIS A 435 -6.99 6.75 -30.02
N SER A 436 -6.48 7.31 -31.15
CA SER A 436 -5.62 8.52 -31.11
C SER A 436 -6.28 9.73 -30.48
N LYS A 437 -7.59 9.90 -30.64
CA LYS A 437 -8.33 11.02 -30.05
C LYS A 437 -8.34 10.94 -28.50
N ILE A 438 -8.72 9.78 -27.96
CA ILE A 438 -8.75 9.59 -26.50
C ILE A 438 -7.33 9.63 -25.90
N LYS A 439 -6.33 9.04 -26.59
CA LYS A 439 -4.94 9.14 -26.19
C LYS A 439 -4.49 10.59 -26.02
N ASN A 440 -4.71 11.43 -27.04
CA ASN A 440 -4.29 12.83 -27.01
C ASN A 440 -5.03 13.65 -25.96
N GLN A 441 -6.31 13.35 -25.69
CA GLN A 441 -7.07 13.96 -24.63
C GLN A 441 -6.46 13.60 -23.26
N LEU A 442 -6.22 12.33 -22.99
CA LEU A 442 -5.66 11.88 -21.71
C LEU A 442 -4.22 12.35 -21.50
N ILE A 443 -3.41 12.50 -22.56
CA ILE A 443 -2.08 13.13 -22.48
C ILE A 443 -2.22 14.59 -22.01
N ALA A 444 -3.15 15.37 -22.59
CA ALA A 444 -3.39 16.74 -22.17
C ALA A 444 -3.85 16.83 -20.71
N GLU A 445 -4.83 16.01 -20.32
CA GLU A 445 -5.33 15.92 -18.94
C GLU A 445 -4.22 15.51 -17.95
N SER A 446 -3.38 14.53 -18.32
CA SER A 446 -2.23 14.11 -17.52
C SER A 446 -1.18 15.20 -17.36
N PHE A 447 -0.93 15.99 -18.42
CA PHE A 447 -0.01 17.12 -18.37
C PHE A 447 -0.56 18.25 -17.49
N ASP A 448 -1.85 18.59 -17.63
CA ASP A 448 -2.50 19.58 -16.76
C ASP A 448 -2.43 19.13 -15.28
N ALA A 449 -2.74 17.86 -15.00
CA ALA A 449 -2.63 17.30 -13.66
C ALA A 449 -1.20 17.40 -13.13
N HIS A 450 -0.18 17.11 -13.97
CA HIS A 450 1.22 17.25 -13.57
C HIS A 450 1.55 18.71 -13.20
N VAL A 451 1.21 19.66 -14.06
CA VAL A 451 1.50 21.09 -13.80
C VAL A 451 0.79 21.61 -12.56
N LEU A 452 -0.52 21.27 -12.41
CA LEU A 452 -1.35 21.83 -11.34
C LEU A 452 -1.09 21.17 -9.96
N LEU A 453 -0.70 19.90 -9.94
CA LEU A 453 -0.58 19.13 -8.69
C LEU A 453 0.87 18.93 -8.24
N THR A 454 1.83 18.84 -9.16
CA THR A 454 3.20 18.47 -8.82
C THR A 454 4.24 19.56 -9.01
N THR A 455 3.92 20.64 -9.76
CA THR A 455 4.85 21.77 -9.94
C THR A 455 4.90 22.62 -8.68
N ASP A 456 6.10 22.80 -8.12
CA ASP A 456 6.33 23.71 -7.02
C ASP A 456 6.72 25.08 -7.53
N VAL A 457 5.81 26.05 -7.36
CA VAL A 457 6.06 27.47 -7.70
C VAL A 457 6.42 28.31 -6.46
N GLY A 458 6.65 27.64 -5.32
CA GLY A 458 6.89 28.30 -4.04
C GLY A 458 5.66 28.99 -3.47
N SER A 459 5.84 29.65 -2.33
CA SER A 459 4.75 30.39 -1.69
C SER A 459 4.45 31.68 -2.43
N LYS A 460 3.15 31.96 -2.63
CA LYS A 460 2.70 33.27 -3.13
C LYS A 460 3.18 34.38 -2.18
N ARG A 461 4.00 35.26 -2.69
CA ARG A 461 4.32 36.52 -2.03
C ARG A 461 3.57 37.63 -2.75
N ILE A 462 2.58 38.21 -2.07
CA ILE A 462 1.88 39.39 -2.58
C ILE A 462 2.62 40.60 -2.00
N ALA A 463 3.29 41.33 -2.86
CA ALA A 463 3.84 42.67 -2.56
C ALA A 463 3.18 43.66 -3.49
N PRO A 464 2.83 44.89 -3.01
CA PRO A 464 2.43 45.96 -3.91
C PRO A 464 3.58 46.30 -4.86
N MET A 465 3.26 46.45 -6.15
CA MET A 465 4.23 46.93 -7.14
C MET A 465 4.43 48.42 -6.94
#